data_5da1a47d3288b1aff7b8f78220651f23
#
_entry.id   5da1a47d3288b1aff7b8f78220651f23
#
_cell.length_a   1.000
_cell.length_b   1.000
_cell.length_c   1.000
_cell.angle_alpha   90.00
_cell.angle_beta   90.00
_cell.angle_gamma   90.00
#
_symmetry.space_group_name_H-M   'P 1'
#
loop_
_entity.id
_entity.type
_entity.pdbx_description
1 polymer ?
#
loop_
_entity_poly.entity_id
_entity_poly.type
_entity_poly.pdbx_seq_one_letter_code
_entity_poly.pdbx_strand_id
1 'polypeptide(L)'
;FCDRVEETALLTRHLTNRCNVALIAPRRLGKSGLIYNCFQQENIREQYHCIYIDIYDTKNLNEFVYALGKGILTALKPKGRKVWEFFLNMLQSLKSTISFDINGNPEWSVGMGDIQAPDITLDEIFAYLEQADKPCLVAIDEFQTVANYPEKTVEATLRKRIQNCHNANFVFSGSKRHMMALMFTSQSRPFYHSSSIMGLEAINEQTYLAFANHHLSKNHKEISAEAFAYLYHRFDGITWYVQYVLNMLYTFITDKPLLEEDDVKFAIDG
;
A
#
# COMPACT_ATOMS: atom_id res chain seq x y z
N PHE A 1 2.08 -11.77 10.94
CA PHE A 1 0.92 -11.40 10.13
C PHE A 1 -0.19 -12.39 10.46
N CYS A 2 -1.38 -11.90 10.79
CA CYS A 2 -2.49 -12.74 11.19
C CYS A 2 -3.36 -13.07 9.99
N ASP A 3 -3.58 -14.38 9.72
CA ASP A 3 -4.49 -14.85 8.68
C ASP A 3 -4.21 -14.25 7.29
N ARG A 4 -5.24 -14.00 6.49
CA ARG A 4 -5.16 -13.42 5.14
C ARG A 4 -4.46 -14.33 4.11
N VAL A 5 -4.47 -15.63 4.35
CA VAL A 5 -3.84 -16.60 3.45
C VAL A 5 -4.55 -16.60 2.09
N GLU A 6 -5.88 -16.62 2.11
CA GLU A 6 -6.69 -16.64 0.89
C GLU A 6 -6.58 -15.32 0.14
N GLU A 7 -6.70 -14.19 0.84
CA GLU A 7 -6.58 -12.86 0.23
C GLU A 7 -5.17 -12.63 -0.32
N THR A 8 -4.12 -13.07 0.39
CA THR A 8 -2.75 -12.99 -0.12
C THR A 8 -2.58 -13.83 -1.38
N ALA A 9 -3.08 -15.07 -1.39
CA ALA A 9 -3.04 -15.94 -2.55
C ALA A 9 -3.83 -15.37 -3.74
N LEU A 10 -5.00 -14.76 -3.47
CA LEU A 10 -5.83 -14.13 -4.49
C LEU A 10 -5.15 -12.90 -5.09
N LEU A 11 -4.59 -12.01 -4.25
CA LEU A 11 -3.84 -10.84 -4.69
C LEU A 11 -2.62 -11.25 -5.52
N THR A 12 -1.84 -12.20 -5.04
CA THR A 12 -0.68 -12.75 -5.74
C THR A 12 -1.08 -13.30 -7.12
N ARG A 13 -2.15 -14.09 -7.19
CA ARG A 13 -2.65 -14.67 -8.44
C ARG A 13 -3.09 -13.60 -9.44
N HIS A 14 -3.77 -12.53 -9.01
CA HIS A 14 -4.13 -11.44 -9.90
C HIS A 14 -2.88 -10.77 -10.48
N LEU A 15 -1.93 -10.40 -9.61
CA LEU A 15 -0.73 -9.69 -10.01
C LEU A 15 0.17 -10.52 -10.94
N THR A 16 0.35 -11.81 -10.68
CA THR A 16 1.13 -12.70 -11.54
C THR A 16 0.45 -12.99 -12.89
N ASN A 17 -0.89 -12.87 -12.94
CA ASN A 17 -1.66 -12.94 -14.19
C ASN A 17 -1.82 -11.60 -14.91
N ARG A 18 -1.01 -10.61 -14.55
CA ARG A 18 -1.04 -9.26 -15.15
C ARG A 18 -2.40 -8.54 -15.01
N CYS A 19 -3.14 -8.83 -13.95
CA CYS A 19 -4.39 -8.14 -13.64
C CYS A 19 -4.14 -7.06 -12.59
N ASN A 20 -4.52 -5.83 -12.88
CA ASN A 20 -4.57 -4.77 -11.88
C ASN A 20 -5.66 -5.06 -10.84
N VAL A 21 -5.46 -4.60 -9.61
CA VAL A 21 -6.39 -4.84 -8.50
C VAL A 21 -6.81 -3.52 -7.86
N ALA A 22 -8.11 -3.36 -7.61
CA ALA A 22 -8.66 -2.32 -6.75
C ALA A 22 -8.97 -2.93 -5.38
N LEU A 23 -8.11 -2.69 -4.39
CA LEU A 23 -8.23 -3.19 -3.02
C LEU A 23 -9.02 -2.19 -2.18
N ILE A 24 -10.27 -2.52 -1.88
CA ILE A 24 -11.24 -1.61 -1.25
C ILE A 24 -11.67 -2.16 0.10
N ALA A 25 -11.26 -1.49 1.18
CA ALA A 25 -11.69 -1.85 2.52
C ALA A 25 -11.62 -0.65 3.47
N PRO A 26 -12.34 -0.64 4.60
CA PRO A 26 -12.26 0.40 5.60
C PRO A 26 -10.82 0.71 6.06
N ARG A 27 -10.63 1.89 6.64
CA ARG A 27 -9.36 2.21 7.31
C ARG A 27 -9.08 1.21 8.43
N ARG A 28 -7.79 0.96 8.68
CA ARG A 28 -7.33 0.14 9.81
C ARG A 28 -7.68 -1.35 9.75
N LEU A 29 -8.16 -1.83 8.60
CA LEU A 29 -8.51 -3.25 8.40
C LEU A 29 -7.36 -4.11 7.85
N GLY A 30 -6.19 -3.51 7.57
CA GLY A 30 -4.99 -4.24 7.19
C GLY A 30 -4.66 -4.27 5.68
N LYS A 31 -5.21 -3.36 4.85
CA LYS A 31 -4.90 -3.28 3.40
C LYS A 31 -3.40 -3.21 3.11
N SER A 32 -2.73 -2.23 3.72
CA SER A 32 -1.28 -2.04 3.54
C SER A 32 -0.50 -3.26 4.02
N GLY A 33 -0.91 -3.87 5.15
CA GLY A 33 -0.32 -5.11 5.65
C GLY A 33 -0.46 -6.27 4.66
N LEU A 34 -1.62 -6.43 4.00
CA LEU A 34 -1.84 -7.43 2.97
C LEU A 34 -0.92 -7.22 1.76
N ILE A 35 -0.81 -5.97 1.28
CA ILE A 35 0.07 -5.63 0.16
C ILE A 35 1.54 -5.93 0.51
N TYR A 36 2.00 -5.50 1.69
CA TYR A 36 3.37 -5.80 2.14
C TYR A 36 3.62 -7.31 2.28
N ASN A 37 2.66 -8.05 2.85
CA ASN A 37 2.78 -9.51 2.97
C ASN A 37 2.88 -10.19 1.60
N CYS A 38 2.06 -9.77 0.63
CA CYS A 38 2.14 -10.25 -0.76
C CYS A 38 3.51 -9.92 -1.37
N PHE A 39 4.00 -8.69 -1.22
CA PHE A 39 5.28 -8.24 -1.77
C PHE A 39 6.50 -8.91 -1.11
N GLN A 40 6.36 -9.43 0.13
CA GLN A 40 7.44 -10.15 0.82
C GLN A 40 7.53 -11.63 0.47
N GLN A 41 6.57 -12.19 -0.27
CA GLN A 41 6.66 -13.57 -0.71
C GLN A 41 7.88 -13.78 -1.61
N GLU A 42 8.61 -14.87 -1.40
CA GLU A 42 9.87 -15.18 -2.08
C GLU A 42 9.72 -15.15 -3.61
N ASN A 43 8.70 -15.84 -4.13
CA ASN A 43 8.39 -15.88 -5.55
C ASN A 43 8.08 -14.49 -6.16
N ILE A 44 7.54 -13.57 -5.37
CA ILE A 44 7.27 -12.19 -5.81
C ILE A 44 8.57 -11.37 -5.77
N ARG A 45 9.30 -11.39 -4.65
CA ARG A 45 10.54 -10.61 -4.49
C ARG A 45 11.62 -10.95 -5.52
N GLU A 46 11.70 -12.20 -5.92
CA GLU A 46 12.69 -12.66 -6.90
C GLU A 46 12.34 -12.22 -8.33
N GLN A 47 11.07 -12.19 -8.67
CA GLN A 47 10.61 -11.97 -10.04
C GLN A 47 10.17 -10.55 -10.34
N TYR A 48 9.87 -9.75 -9.32
CA TYR A 48 9.28 -8.41 -9.48
C TYR A 48 10.01 -7.35 -8.69
N HIS A 49 9.98 -6.12 -9.19
CA HIS A 49 10.22 -4.94 -8.37
C HIS A 49 8.92 -4.53 -7.67
N CYS A 50 8.92 -4.54 -6.34
CA CYS A 50 7.76 -4.21 -5.53
C CYS A 50 7.87 -2.76 -5.03
N ILE A 51 6.88 -1.93 -5.37
CA ILE A 51 6.87 -0.50 -5.13
C ILE A 51 5.57 -0.15 -4.40
N TYR A 52 5.69 0.47 -3.22
CA TYR A 52 4.55 0.94 -2.45
C TYR A 52 4.61 2.46 -2.30
N ILE A 53 3.53 3.14 -2.65
CA ILE A 53 3.43 4.59 -2.67
C ILE A 53 2.15 5.00 -1.98
N ASP A 54 2.24 5.82 -0.94
CA ASP A 54 1.10 6.45 -0.28
C ASP A 54 0.91 7.86 -0.83
N ILE A 55 -0.29 8.16 -1.31
CA ILE A 55 -0.64 9.47 -1.86
C ILE A 55 -1.66 10.22 -1.00
N TYR A 56 -1.80 9.84 0.28
CA TYR A 56 -2.76 10.45 1.20
C TYR A 56 -2.66 11.97 1.28
N ASP A 57 -1.44 12.49 1.38
CA ASP A 57 -1.18 13.92 1.58
C ASP A 57 -1.14 14.73 0.27
N THR A 58 -1.26 14.09 -0.89
CA THR A 58 -1.20 14.77 -2.19
C THR A 58 -2.50 15.50 -2.52
N LYS A 59 -2.39 16.69 -3.11
CA LYS A 59 -3.52 17.62 -3.36
C LYS A 59 -3.77 17.91 -4.85
N ASN A 60 -2.81 17.59 -5.71
CA ASN A 60 -2.83 17.90 -7.14
C ASN A 60 -1.93 16.92 -7.92
N LEU A 61 -1.97 17.04 -9.25
CA LEU A 61 -1.17 16.19 -10.13
C LEU A 61 0.35 16.32 -9.87
N ASN A 62 0.83 17.51 -9.56
CA ASN A 62 2.26 17.76 -9.28
C ASN A 62 2.77 16.94 -8.08
N GLU A 63 2.02 17.01 -6.98
CA GLU A 63 2.34 16.27 -5.76
C GLU A 63 2.23 14.76 -5.96
N PHE A 64 1.24 14.32 -6.76
CA PHE A 64 1.11 12.91 -7.14
C PHE A 64 2.33 12.44 -7.94
N VAL A 65 2.72 13.19 -8.97
CA VAL A 65 3.89 12.86 -9.82
C VAL A 65 5.17 12.83 -8.99
N TYR A 66 5.31 13.75 -8.06
CA TYR A 66 6.42 13.75 -7.10
C TYR A 66 6.45 12.47 -6.25
N ALA A 67 5.32 12.10 -5.62
CA ALA A 67 5.23 10.91 -4.79
C ALA A 67 5.50 9.62 -5.60
N LEU A 68 4.90 9.52 -6.78
CA LEU A 68 5.08 8.41 -7.71
C LEU A 68 6.55 8.29 -8.16
N GLY A 69 7.14 9.36 -8.61
CA GLY A 69 8.53 9.41 -9.05
C GLY A 69 9.49 9.02 -7.94
N LYS A 70 9.34 9.62 -6.76
CA LYS A 70 10.16 9.31 -5.58
C LYS A 70 10.09 7.82 -5.21
N GLY A 71 8.89 7.24 -5.19
CA GLY A 71 8.69 5.83 -4.86
C GLY A 71 9.36 4.90 -5.88
N ILE A 72 9.12 5.13 -7.16
CA ILE A 72 9.65 4.33 -8.26
C ILE A 72 11.18 4.42 -8.31
N LEU A 73 11.73 5.63 -8.24
CA LEU A 73 13.17 5.84 -8.29
C LEU A 73 13.91 5.25 -7.09
N THR A 74 13.28 5.29 -5.91
CA THR A 74 13.84 4.67 -4.72
C THR A 74 13.90 3.15 -4.83
N ALA A 75 12.87 2.54 -5.42
CA ALA A 75 12.78 1.09 -5.59
C ALA A 75 13.68 0.55 -6.72
N LEU A 76 13.73 1.29 -7.83
CA LEU A 76 14.46 0.89 -9.05
C LEU A 76 15.86 1.51 -9.14
N LYS A 77 16.49 1.82 -7.99
CA LYS A 77 17.81 2.48 -7.96
C LYS A 77 18.76 1.87 -8.98
N PRO A 78 19.17 2.63 -10.01
CA PRO A 78 20.11 2.13 -11.01
C PRO A 78 21.45 1.83 -10.36
N LYS A 79 21.99 0.65 -10.61
CA LYS A 79 23.32 0.24 -10.15
C LYS A 79 24.32 0.44 -11.28
N GLY A 80 25.27 1.35 -11.09
CA GLY A 80 26.35 1.62 -12.03
C GLY A 80 26.14 2.83 -12.95
N ARG A 81 27.27 3.45 -13.34
CA ARG A 81 27.32 4.74 -14.05
C ARG A 81 26.53 4.76 -15.37
N LYS A 82 26.63 3.70 -16.18
CA LYS A 82 25.92 3.64 -17.47
C LYS A 82 24.40 3.59 -17.32
N VAL A 83 23.92 2.89 -16.29
CA VAL A 83 22.48 2.81 -15.99
C VAL A 83 21.97 4.15 -15.47
N TRP A 84 22.81 4.88 -14.74
CA TRP A 84 22.53 6.26 -14.32
C TRP A 84 22.46 7.26 -15.49
N GLU A 85 23.39 7.19 -16.41
CA GLU A 85 23.37 8.05 -17.63
C GLU A 85 22.09 7.77 -18.46
N PHE A 86 21.68 6.52 -18.58
CA PHE A 86 20.43 6.14 -19.20
C PHE A 86 19.22 6.69 -18.45
N PHE A 87 19.19 6.54 -17.13
CA PHE A 87 18.15 7.07 -16.26
C PHE A 87 17.99 8.60 -16.37
N LEU A 88 19.10 9.35 -16.28
CA LEU A 88 19.09 10.81 -16.44
C LEU A 88 18.63 11.26 -17.83
N ASN A 89 18.90 10.45 -18.84
CA ASN A 89 18.44 10.74 -20.21
C ASN A 89 16.94 10.48 -20.39
N MET A 90 16.36 9.61 -19.59
CA MET A 90 14.91 9.35 -19.62
C MET A 90 14.10 10.37 -18.81
N LEU A 91 14.66 10.86 -17.72
CA LEU A 91 13.99 11.82 -16.83
C LEU A 91 14.52 13.25 -17.05
N GLN A 92 14.45 13.71 -18.29
CA GLN A 92 14.99 15.04 -18.66
C GLN A 92 14.32 16.20 -17.92
N SER A 93 13.01 16.07 -17.65
CA SER A 93 12.24 17.07 -16.90
C SER A 93 12.70 17.23 -15.45
N LEU A 94 13.36 16.21 -14.88
CA LEU A 94 13.88 16.18 -13.51
C LEU A 94 15.40 16.30 -13.42
N LYS A 95 16.09 16.41 -14.55
CA LYS A 95 17.57 16.38 -14.60
C LYS A 95 18.23 17.48 -13.77
N SER A 96 17.63 18.64 -13.67
CA SER A 96 18.13 19.77 -12.87
C SER A 96 17.94 19.63 -11.37
N THR A 97 17.17 18.64 -10.94
CA THR A 97 16.74 18.47 -9.55
C THR A 97 17.37 17.24 -8.86
N ILE A 98 18.16 16.45 -9.61
CA ILE A 98 18.89 15.31 -9.08
C ILE A 98 20.29 15.79 -8.67
N SER A 99 20.61 15.73 -7.38
CA SER A 99 21.95 15.96 -6.84
C SER A 99 22.69 14.63 -6.63
N PHE A 100 24.00 14.73 -6.45
CA PHE A 100 24.83 13.58 -6.12
C PHE A 100 25.48 13.79 -4.76
N ASP A 101 25.54 12.74 -3.94
CA ASP A 101 26.29 12.75 -2.70
C ASP A 101 27.82 12.79 -2.96
N ILE A 102 28.59 12.93 -1.89
CA ILE A 102 30.06 12.95 -1.95
C ILE A 102 30.68 11.66 -2.52
N ASN A 103 29.92 10.57 -2.57
CA ASN A 103 30.35 9.27 -3.12
C ASN A 103 29.89 9.09 -4.58
N GLY A 104 29.23 10.11 -5.17
CA GLY A 104 28.69 10.05 -6.52
C GLY A 104 27.38 9.25 -6.62
N ASN A 105 26.72 8.95 -5.48
CA ASN A 105 25.39 8.36 -5.49
C ASN A 105 24.37 9.48 -5.66
N PRO A 106 23.37 9.28 -6.51
CA PRO A 106 22.35 10.29 -6.69
C PRO A 106 21.43 10.38 -5.48
N GLU A 107 21.23 11.58 -5.04
CA GLU A 107 20.21 11.93 -4.07
C GLU A 107 19.02 12.58 -4.78
N TRP A 108 17.84 12.11 -4.41
CA TRP A 108 16.60 12.72 -4.83
C TRP A 108 16.39 14.02 -4.03
N SER A 109 16.90 15.12 -4.52
CA SER A 109 16.75 16.44 -3.93
C SER A 109 15.58 17.24 -4.50
N VAL A 110 14.69 16.58 -5.28
CA VAL A 110 13.54 17.22 -5.90
C VAL A 110 12.58 17.72 -4.82
N GLY A 111 12.36 19.03 -4.79
CA GLY A 111 11.24 19.63 -4.08
C GLY A 111 9.94 19.56 -4.91
N MET A 112 8.78 19.61 -4.25
CA MET A 112 7.48 19.63 -4.94
C MET A 112 7.34 20.78 -5.97
N GLY A 113 8.08 21.89 -5.79
CA GLY A 113 8.08 23.04 -6.69
C GLY A 113 8.92 22.87 -7.96
N ASP A 114 9.70 21.81 -8.06
CA ASP A 114 10.65 21.62 -9.18
C ASP A 114 10.02 20.95 -10.39
N ILE A 115 8.85 20.33 -10.25
CA ILE A 115 8.12 19.70 -11.35
C ILE A 115 7.36 20.76 -12.13
N GLN A 116 7.96 21.25 -13.23
CA GLN A 116 7.41 22.30 -14.09
C GLN A 116 6.35 21.79 -15.07
N ALA A 117 6.45 20.52 -15.47
CA ALA A 117 5.59 19.90 -16.47
C ALA A 117 5.16 18.48 -16.02
N PRO A 118 4.19 18.37 -15.10
CA PRO A 118 3.82 17.10 -14.47
C PRO A 118 3.39 16.03 -15.46
N ASP A 119 2.72 16.38 -16.56
CA ASP A 119 2.34 15.42 -17.60
C ASP A 119 3.54 14.83 -18.32
N ILE A 120 4.56 15.65 -18.64
CA ILE A 120 5.81 15.18 -19.28
C ILE A 120 6.58 14.29 -18.31
N THR A 121 6.72 14.73 -17.06
CA THR A 121 7.39 13.94 -16.02
C THR A 121 6.70 12.60 -15.78
N LEU A 122 5.38 12.58 -15.84
CA LEU A 122 4.60 11.36 -15.70
C LEU A 122 4.86 10.39 -16.87
N ASP A 123 4.94 10.90 -18.11
CA ASP A 123 5.31 10.09 -19.29
C ASP A 123 6.70 9.48 -19.16
N GLU A 124 7.67 10.25 -18.67
CA GLU A 124 9.05 9.79 -18.41
C GLU A 124 9.09 8.69 -17.33
N ILE A 125 8.33 8.85 -16.23
CA ILE A 125 8.21 7.85 -15.16
C ILE A 125 7.64 6.54 -15.69
N PHE A 126 6.57 6.59 -16.50
CA PHE A 126 5.98 5.39 -17.09
C PHE A 126 6.90 4.73 -18.12
N ALA A 127 7.63 5.51 -18.91
CA ALA A 127 8.64 4.99 -19.82
C ALA A 127 9.78 4.28 -19.06
N TYR A 128 10.15 4.80 -17.90
CA TYR A 128 11.14 4.17 -17.03
C TYR A 128 10.65 2.83 -16.44
N LEU A 129 9.39 2.76 -15.99
CA LEU A 129 8.76 1.52 -15.56
C LEU A 129 8.74 0.46 -16.68
N GLU A 130 8.41 0.89 -17.90
CA GLU A 130 8.35 -0.01 -19.06
C GLU A 130 9.69 -0.64 -19.40
N GLN A 131 10.80 0.05 -19.10
CA GLN A 131 12.16 -0.41 -19.39
C GLN A 131 12.89 -1.04 -18.20
N ALA A 132 12.21 -1.23 -17.07
CA ALA A 132 12.80 -1.92 -15.91
C ALA A 132 13.23 -3.36 -16.28
N ASP A 133 14.33 -3.81 -15.68
CA ASP A 133 14.93 -5.14 -15.93
C ASP A 133 14.04 -6.31 -15.47
N LYS A 134 13.11 -6.03 -14.54
CA LYS A 134 12.08 -6.97 -14.09
C LYS A 134 10.71 -6.28 -14.13
N PRO A 135 9.62 -7.04 -14.27
CA PRO A 135 8.28 -6.48 -14.13
C PRO A 135 8.09 -5.81 -12.77
N CYS A 136 7.29 -4.76 -12.75
CA CYS A 136 7.02 -3.97 -11.55
C CYS A 136 5.62 -4.27 -10.99
N LEU A 137 5.51 -4.36 -9.67
CA LEU A 137 4.25 -4.34 -8.94
C LEU A 137 4.17 -3.03 -8.17
N VAL A 138 3.25 -2.16 -8.57
CA VAL A 138 3.13 -0.80 -8.04
C VAL A 138 1.83 -0.69 -7.24
N ALA A 139 1.93 -0.58 -5.93
CA ALA A 139 0.80 -0.29 -5.06
C ALA A 139 0.70 1.21 -4.79
N ILE A 140 -0.45 1.78 -5.10
CA ILE A 140 -0.78 3.19 -4.83
C ILE A 140 -1.87 3.19 -3.76
N ASP A 141 -1.49 3.54 -2.54
CA ASP A 141 -2.42 3.60 -1.41
C ASP A 141 -3.14 4.94 -1.33
N GLU A 142 -4.35 4.92 -0.77
CA GLU A 142 -5.31 6.02 -0.70
C GLU A 142 -5.65 6.62 -2.09
N PHE A 143 -5.74 5.74 -3.12
CA PHE A 143 -5.91 6.12 -4.52
C PHE A 143 -7.13 7.00 -4.80
N GLN A 144 -8.19 6.93 -3.99
CA GLN A 144 -9.34 7.82 -4.12
C GLN A 144 -8.97 9.31 -3.97
N THR A 145 -7.78 9.64 -3.46
CA THR A 145 -7.31 11.02 -3.35
C THR A 145 -7.23 11.71 -4.71
N VAL A 146 -6.90 10.96 -5.76
CA VAL A 146 -6.84 11.46 -7.16
C VAL A 146 -8.18 12.07 -7.61
N ALA A 147 -9.31 11.55 -7.13
CA ALA A 147 -10.63 12.07 -7.50
C ALA A 147 -10.93 13.47 -6.93
N ASN A 148 -10.14 13.95 -5.99
CA ASN A 148 -10.29 15.28 -5.37
C ASN A 148 -9.34 16.33 -5.96
N TYR A 149 -8.47 15.96 -6.92
CA TYR A 149 -7.55 16.92 -7.51
C TYR A 149 -8.28 17.99 -8.35
N PRO A 150 -7.74 19.20 -8.38
CA PRO A 150 -8.36 20.29 -9.16
C PRO A 150 -8.32 20.04 -10.67
N GLU A 151 -7.35 19.24 -11.15
CA GLU A 151 -7.21 18.89 -12.56
C GLU A 151 -8.19 17.77 -12.93
N LYS A 152 -9.24 18.10 -13.64
CA LYS A 152 -10.36 17.18 -13.97
C LYS A 152 -9.99 15.97 -14.84
N THR A 153 -8.83 16.02 -15.50
CA THR A 153 -8.40 14.99 -16.46
C THR A 153 -7.46 13.94 -15.85
N VAL A 154 -7.07 14.07 -14.57
CA VAL A 154 -6.03 13.23 -13.95
C VAL A 154 -6.36 11.74 -14.04
N GLU A 155 -7.60 11.34 -13.74
CA GLU A 155 -7.99 9.93 -13.84
C GLU A 155 -7.84 9.38 -15.27
N ALA A 156 -8.28 10.13 -16.27
CA ALA A 156 -8.16 9.73 -17.66
C ALA A 156 -6.69 9.66 -18.11
N THR A 157 -5.91 10.64 -17.69
CA THR A 157 -4.47 10.72 -17.92
C THR A 157 -3.73 9.53 -17.35
N LEU A 158 -3.99 9.19 -16.08
CA LEU A 158 -3.40 8.03 -15.41
C LEU A 158 -3.86 6.72 -16.06
N ARG A 159 -5.17 6.59 -16.30
CA ARG A 159 -5.75 5.38 -16.92
C ARG A 159 -5.09 5.05 -18.27
N LYS A 160 -4.89 6.06 -19.11
CA LYS A 160 -4.21 5.90 -20.42
C LYS A 160 -2.78 5.36 -20.26
N ARG A 161 -2.01 5.94 -19.35
CA ARG A 161 -0.61 5.53 -19.12
C ARG A 161 -0.51 4.13 -18.53
N ILE A 162 -1.33 3.83 -17.53
CA ILE A 162 -1.40 2.51 -16.90
C ILE A 162 -1.76 1.43 -17.93
N GLN A 163 -2.71 1.73 -18.82
CA GLN A 163 -3.12 0.79 -19.88
C GLN A 163 -2.01 0.48 -20.88
N ASN A 164 -1.14 1.45 -21.14
CA ASN A 164 -0.05 1.34 -22.10
C ASN A 164 1.26 0.86 -21.46
N CYS A 165 1.31 0.69 -20.14
CA CYS A 165 2.47 0.18 -19.43
C CYS A 165 2.33 -1.35 -19.27
N HIS A 166 3.12 -2.10 -20.04
CA HIS A 166 3.03 -3.57 -20.09
C HIS A 166 3.98 -4.26 -19.10
N ASN A 167 4.98 -3.51 -18.60
CA ASN A 167 5.97 -4.01 -17.65
C ASN A 167 5.64 -3.68 -16.18
N ALA A 168 4.43 -3.17 -15.90
CA ALA A 168 3.97 -2.92 -14.55
C ALA A 168 2.52 -3.34 -14.34
N ASN A 169 2.22 -3.87 -13.14
CA ASN A 169 0.87 -4.13 -12.67
C ASN A 169 0.59 -3.30 -11.41
N PHE A 170 -0.64 -2.86 -11.26
CA PHE A 170 -1.02 -1.88 -10.25
C PHE A 170 -1.99 -2.45 -9.23
N VAL A 171 -1.78 -2.09 -7.95
CA VAL A 171 -2.75 -2.24 -6.86
C VAL A 171 -3.19 -0.86 -6.44
N PHE A 172 -4.47 -0.55 -6.67
CA PHE A 172 -5.11 0.68 -6.22
C PHE A 172 -5.77 0.42 -4.88
N SER A 173 -5.12 0.81 -3.79
CA SER A 173 -5.66 0.63 -2.44
C SER A 173 -6.40 1.89 -1.99
N GLY A 174 -7.55 1.72 -1.35
CA GLY A 174 -8.31 2.86 -0.86
C GLY A 174 -9.26 2.54 0.29
N SER A 175 -9.43 3.55 1.15
CA SER A 175 -10.22 3.43 2.38
C SER A 175 -11.64 4.00 2.26
N LYS A 176 -11.87 4.94 1.34
CA LYS A 176 -13.20 5.53 1.08
C LYS A 176 -13.97 4.62 0.11
N ARG A 177 -14.60 3.57 0.65
CA ARG A 177 -15.26 2.50 -0.13
C ARG A 177 -16.17 3.03 -1.25
N HIS A 178 -17.05 4.00 -0.96
CA HIS A 178 -17.97 4.54 -1.94
C HIS A 178 -17.23 5.23 -3.11
N MET A 179 -16.22 6.04 -2.82
CA MET A 179 -15.43 6.70 -3.87
C MET A 179 -14.67 5.70 -4.73
N MET A 180 -13.97 4.74 -4.10
CA MET A 180 -13.26 3.69 -4.81
C MET A 180 -14.22 2.85 -5.68
N ALA A 181 -15.36 2.44 -5.12
CA ALA A 181 -16.36 1.71 -5.89
C ALA A 181 -16.82 2.51 -7.12
N LEU A 182 -17.15 3.79 -6.96
CA LEU A 182 -17.55 4.65 -8.09
C LEU A 182 -16.44 4.74 -9.14
N MET A 183 -15.17 4.90 -8.76
CA MET A 183 -14.05 5.01 -9.70
C MET A 183 -13.92 3.78 -10.59
N PHE A 184 -14.13 2.57 -10.06
CA PHE A 184 -13.87 1.32 -10.76
C PHE A 184 -15.13 0.62 -11.32
N THR A 185 -16.35 0.99 -10.86
CA THR A 185 -17.62 0.35 -11.31
C THR A 185 -18.53 1.27 -12.08
N SER A 186 -18.35 2.59 -12.04
CA SER A 186 -19.21 3.51 -12.78
C SER A 186 -18.75 3.66 -14.23
N GLN A 187 -19.67 3.48 -15.19
CA GLN A 187 -19.41 3.61 -16.62
C GLN A 187 -18.91 5.01 -17.04
N SER A 188 -19.23 6.04 -16.25
CA SER A 188 -18.80 7.41 -16.51
C SER A 188 -17.37 7.72 -16.07
N ARG A 189 -16.68 6.77 -15.40
CA ARG A 189 -15.35 6.99 -14.85
C ARG A 189 -14.25 6.34 -15.69
N PRO A 190 -13.07 6.95 -15.84
CA PRO A 190 -11.97 6.43 -16.64
C PRO A 190 -11.49 5.03 -16.23
N PHE A 191 -11.54 4.70 -14.93
CA PHE A 191 -11.11 3.41 -14.41
C PHE A 191 -12.18 2.31 -14.46
N TYR A 192 -13.34 2.57 -15.11
CA TYR A 192 -14.39 1.57 -15.25
C TYR A 192 -13.85 0.25 -15.82
N HIS A 193 -14.10 -0.86 -15.10
CA HIS A 193 -13.67 -2.23 -15.44
C HIS A 193 -12.18 -2.38 -15.77
N SER A 194 -11.32 -1.54 -15.19
CA SER A 194 -9.87 -1.58 -15.46
C SER A 194 -9.09 -2.48 -14.50
N SER A 195 -9.74 -2.98 -13.47
CA SER A 195 -9.10 -3.73 -12.38
C SER A 195 -10.07 -4.74 -11.78
N SER A 196 -9.54 -5.85 -11.26
CA SER A 196 -10.30 -6.76 -10.40
C SER A 196 -10.57 -6.10 -9.05
N ILE A 197 -11.82 -6.12 -8.60
CA ILE A 197 -12.19 -5.55 -7.31
C ILE A 197 -11.98 -6.61 -6.23
N MET A 198 -11.27 -6.24 -5.18
CA MET A 198 -11.00 -7.06 -4.02
C MET A 198 -11.36 -6.30 -2.74
N GLY A 199 -12.19 -6.90 -1.90
CA GLY A 199 -12.51 -6.41 -0.57
C GLY A 199 -11.68 -7.07 0.52
N LEU A 200 -11.70 -6.49 1.72
CA LEU A 200 -11.28 -7.17 2.94
C LEU A 200 -12.41 -7.12 3.95
N GLU A 201 -12.67 -8.26 4.56
CA GLU A 201 -13.54 -8.39 5.71
C GLU A 201 -12.74 -8.38 7.01
N ALA A 202 -13.39 -8.27 8.17
CA ALA A 202 -12.76 -8.48 9.45
C ALA A 202 -12.17 -9.91 9.51
N ILE A 203 -11.05 -10.08 10.22
CA ILE A 203 -10.47 -11.42 10.46
C ILE A 203 -11.49 -12.21 11.29
N ASN A 204 -11.70 -13.48 10.94
CA ASN A 204 -12.58 -14.34 11.72
C ASN A 204 -12.21 -14.33 13.20
N GLU A 205 -13.20 -14.17 14.08
CA GLU A 205 -12.99 -14.00 15.53
C GLU A 205 -12.18 -15.15 16.15
N GLN A 206 -12.54 -16.39 15.83
CA GLN A 206 -11.86 -17.58 16.35
C GLN A 206 -10.41 -17.67 15.87
N THR A 207 -10.18 -17.40 14.59
CA THR A 207 -8.84 -17.35 14.01
C THR A 207 -7.98 -16.26 14.66
N TYR A 208 -8.61 -15.12 14.95
CA TYR A 208 -7.92 -13.99 15.55
C TYR A 208 -7.62 -14.25 17.04
N LEU A 209 -8.53 -14.88 17.79
CA LEU A 209 -8.30 -15.34 19.16
C LEU A 209 -7.11 -16.32 19.23
N ALA A 210 -7.10 -17.31 18.35
CA ALA A 210 -6.00 -18.28 18.29
C ALA A 210 -4.65 -17.60 18.02
N PHE A 211 -4.61 -16.63 17.10
CA PHE A 211 -3.42 -15.83 16.84
C PHE A 211 -3.01 -14.98 18.04
N ALA A 212 -3.96 -14.33 18.72
CA ALA A 212 -3.69 -13.53 19.91
C ALA A 212 -3.07 -14.40 21.01
N ASN A 213 -3.67 -15.56 21.32
CA ASN A 213 -3.18 -16.48 22.34
C ASN A 213 -1.81 -17.09 21.98
N HIS A 214 -1.56 -17.38 20.70
CA HIS A 214 -0.21 -17.78 20.26
C HIS A 214 0.85 -16.72 20.59
N HIS A 215 0.54 -15.43 20.45
CA HIS A 215 1.49 -14.37 20.79
C HIS A 215 1.58 -14.09 22.27
N LEU A 216 0.46 -14.12 23.00
CA LEU A 216 0.40 -13.92 24.45
C LEU A 216 1.13 -15.02 25.20
N SER A 217 1.07 -16.27 24.72
CA SER A 217 1.73 -17.41 25.35
C SER A 217 3.26 -17.28 25.44
N LYS A 218 3.88 -16.46 24.59
CA LYS A 218 5.32 -16.16 24.67
C LYS A 218 5.71 -15.45 25.97
N ASN A 219 4.74 -14.79 26.62
CA ASN A 219 4.90 -14.19 27.95
C ASN A 219 4.05 -14.90 29.01
N HIS A 220 3.75 -16.19 28.79
CA HIS A 220 2.95 -17.01 29.72
C HIS A 220 1.56 -16.42 30.03
N LYS A 221 0.95 -15.76 29.03
CA LYS A 221 -0.37 -15.15 29.10
C LYS A 221 -1.34 -15.81 28.14
N GLU A 222 -2.61 -15.70 28.46
CA GLU A 222 -3.72 -16.09 27.60
C GLU A 222 -4.87 -15.10 27.81
N ILE A 223 -5.65 -14.80 26.76
CA ILE A 223 -6.90 -14.06 26.86
C ILE A 223 -8.07 -15.02 26.77
N SER A 224 -9.04 -14.89 27.69
CA SER A 224 -10.24 -15.72 27.66
C SER A 224 -11.07 -15.46 26.39
N ALA A 225 -11.85 -16.45 25.96
CA ALA A 225 -12.70 -16.31 24.78
C ALA A 225 -13.73 -15.19 24.95
N GLU A 226 -14.28 -15.04 26.16
CA GLU A 226 -15.25 -13.99 26.50
C GLU A 226 -14.60 -12.60 26.45
N ALA A 227 -13.41 -12.44 27.01
CA ALA A 227 -12.66 -11.17 27.00
C ALA A 227 -12.29 -10.78 25.54
N PHE A 228 -11.85 -11.75 24.75
CA PHE A 228 -11.54 -11.50 23.35
C PHE A 228 -12.79 -11.16 22.52
N ALA A 229 -13.91 -11.87 22.73
CA ALA A 229 -15.17 -11.57 22.07
C ALA A 229 -15.65 -10.14 22.40
N TYR A 230 -15.58 -9.74 23.69
CA TYR A 230 -15.86 -8.36 24.11
C TYR A 230 -14.98 -7.35 23.34
N LEU A 231 -13.66 -7.56 23.30
CA LEU A 231 -12.72 -6.71 22.56
C LEU A 231 -13.06 -6.64 21.07
N TYR A 232 -13.26 -7.80 20.45
CA TYR A 232 -13.53 -7.93 19.03
C TYR A 232 -14.81 -7.19 18.63
N HIS A 233 -15.92 -7.42 19.35
CA HIS A 233 -17.21 -6.77 19.06
C HIS A 233 -17.22 -5.30 19.43
N ARG A 234 -16.47 -4.86 20.44
CA ARG A 234 -16.34 -3.45 20.81
C ARG A 234 -15.76 -2.59 19.68
N PHE A 235 -14.94 -3.18 18.83
CA PHE A 235 -14.29 -2.52 17.68
C PHE A 235 -14.68 -3.10 16.32
N ASP A 236 -15.78 -3.81 16.21
CA ASP A 236 -16.29 -4.41 14.97
C ASP A 236 -15.22 -5.23 14.22
N GLY A 237 -14.32 -5.90 14.93
CA GLY A 237 -13.20 -6.67 14.36
C GLY A 237 -12.16 -5.83 13.60
N ILE A 238 -12.16 -4.49 13.75
CA ILE A 238 -11.18 -3.62 13.10
C ILE A 238 -9.78 -3.94 13.62
N THR A 239 -8.97 -4.53 12.78
CA THR A 239 -7.68 -5.12 13.09
C THR A 239 -6.77 -4.22 13.91
N TRP A 240 -6.67 -2.93 13.57
CA TRP A 240 -5.78 -2.00 14.25
C TRP A 240 -6.16 -1.77 15.72
N TYR A 241 -7.45 -1.61 16.01
CA TYR A 241 -7.91 -1.38 17.38
C TYR A 241 -7.75 -2.64 18.23
N VAL A 242 -8.12 -3.79 17.68
CA VAL A 242 -7.93 -5.08 18.39
C VAL A 242 -6.45 -5.33 18.71
N GLN A 243 -5.57 -5.12 17.72
CA GLN A 243 -4.12 -5.24 17.93
C GLN A 243 -3.57 -4.23 18.94
N TYR A 244 -4.06 -3.01 18.91
CA TYR A 244 -3.63 -1.96 19.85
C TYR A 244 -3.92 -2.36 21.30
N VAL A 245 -5.15 -2.78 21.59
CA VAL A 245 -5.54 -3.21 22.94
C VAL A 245 -4.80 -4.49 23.34
N LEU A 246 -4.68 -5.48 22.46
CA LEU A 246 -3.89 -6.68 22.73
C LEU A 246 -2.42 -6.36 23.07
N ASN A 247 -1.85 -5.38 22.38
CA ASN A 247 -0.47 -4.94 22.69
C ASN A 247 -0.38 -4.23 24.04
N MET A 248 -1.38 -3.46 24.42
CA MET A 248 -1.46 -2.87 25.77
C MET A 248 -1.57 -3.96 26.85
N LEU A 249 -2.45 -4.94 26.68
CA LEU A 249 -2.59 -6.09 27.57
C LEU A 249 -1.28 -6.89 27.68
N TYR A 250 -0.60 -7.08 26.55
CA TYR A 250 0.70 -7.77 26.54
C TYR A 250 1.77 -7.01 27.33
N THR A 251 1.80 -5.69 27.23
CA THR A 251 2.88 -4.83 27.75
C THR A 251 2.65 -4.43 29.20
N PHE A 252 1.43 -4.05 29.56
CA PHE A 252 1.18 -3.38 30.86
C PHE A 252 0.61 -4.31 31.94
N ILE A 253 -0.07 -5.38 31.59
CA ILE A 253 -0.57 -6.33 32.60
C ILE A 253 0.46 -7.46 32.76
N THR A 254 1.32 -7.35 33.78
CA THR A 254 2.44 -8.27 33.96
C THR A 254 2.11 -9.44 34.92
N ASP A 255 1.15 -9.27 35.82
CA ASP A 255 0.98 -10.14 36.98
C ASP A 255 -0.13 -11.19 36.85
N LYS A 256 -0.83 -11.22 35.73
CA LYS A 256 -1.92 -12.17 35.46
C LYS A 256 -1.59 -13.10 34.29
N PRO A 257 -1.70 -14.41 34.46
CA PRO A 257 -1.56 -15.35 33.33
C PRO A 257 -2.81 -15.39 32.42
N LEU A 258 -4.00 -15.19 32.99
CA LEU A 258 -5.27 -15.15 32.27
C LEU A 258 -5.81 -13.73 32.27
N LEU A 259 -6.03 -13.19 31.06
CA LEU A 259 -6.62 -11.88 30.82
C LEU A 259 -8.13 -12.02 30.65
N GLU A 260 -8.87 -11.30 31.47
CA GLU A 260 -10.33 -11.32 31.54
C GLU A 260 -10.94 -10.01 30.98
N GLU A 261 -12.25 -9.95 30.88
CA GLU A 261 -12.97 -8.81 30.31
C GLU A 261 -12.66 -7.47 31.02
N ASP A 262 -12.49 -7.52 32.35
CA ASP A 262 -12.16 -6.30 33.12
C ASP A 262 -10.75 -5.76 32.79
N ASP A 263 -9.81 -6.63 32.46
CA ASP A 263 -8.47 -6.23 32.00
C ASP A 263 -8.56 -5.54 30.62
N VAL A 264 -9.43 -6.05 29.74
CA VAL A 264 -9.69 -5.43 28.43
C VAL A 264 -10.34 -4.05 28.59
N LYS A 265 -11.35 -3.93 29.49
CA LYS A 265 -11.99 -2.64 29.79
C LYS A 265 -10.98 -1.64 30.31
N PHE A 266 -10.14 -2.05 31.27
CA PHE A 266 -9.07 -1.21 31.81
C PHE A 266 -8.11 -0.73 30.71
N ALA A 267 -7.71 -1.61 29.79
CA ALA A 267 -6.81 -1.26 28.67
C ALA A 267 -7.47 -0.35 27.62
N ILE A 268 -8.80 -0.31 27.54
CA ILE A 268 -9.54 0.58 26.62
C ILE A 268 -9.72 1.98 27.23
N ASP A 269 -9.94 2.05 28.53
CA ASP A 269 -10.29 3.30 29.23
C ASP A 269 -9.05 4.10 29.70
N GLY A 270 -7.88 3.51 29.75
CA GLY A 270 -6.58 4.11 30.12
C GLY A 270 -5.76 4.52 28.94
#